data_b02722ad9e2d8533d2171f25d1e97628
#
_entry.id   b02722ad9e2d8533d2171f25d1e97628
#
_cell.length_a   1.000
_cell.length_b   1.000
_cell.length_c   1.000
_cell.angle_alpha   90.00
_cell.angle_beta   90.00
_cell.angle_gamma   90.00
#
_symmetry.space_group_name_H-M   'P 1'
#
loop_
_entity.id
_entity.type
_entity.pdbx_description
1 polymer ?
#
loop_
_entity_poly.entity_id
_entity_poly.type
_entity_poly.pdbx_seq_one_letter_code
_entity_poly.pdbx_strand_id
1 'polypeptide(L)'
;MIRAVIVCLLGFLSISSDASAQSCVGNPVAVQILGSGGARINPDRASTSYLLWVGAQAKILVDMGGGAFLRFGQAQAKLGDLSLVAISHLHPDHVSDLPALLWLSHQIRKDPLPIVGPSGNERAPAFPVFLSRLFDEKNGAFQELGPTLGGTQGKTGGGIRLDVGIGDAAKTEPSTVFDRQGVTVTALGIPHGNVPTLAYRVQTRDVSVVFSSDQNGTNPRFVEFAKGANVLVMHLGIAAAASSSLHASPAVVGRIAQDAGVGRLIVSHIGLFDLDAAIAELKKFYTGPLTVGADLQCTSVQ
;
A
#
# COMPACT_ATOMS: atom_id res chain seq x y z
N MET A 1 45.09 -52.56 24.89
CA MET A 1 45.23 -51.16 24.45
C MET A 1 43.91 -50.78 23.74
N ILE A 2 43.00 -50.11 24.43
CA ILE A 2 41.71 -49.70 23.90
C ILE A 2 41.82 -48.22 23.47
N ARG A 3 41.68 -47.92 22.19
CA ARG A 3 41.66 -46.55 21.68
C ARG A 3 40.25 -46.02 21.76
N ALA A 4 40.04 -45.01 22.60
CA ALA A 4 38.82 -44.25 22.65
C ALA A 4 38.78 -43.26 21.47
N VAL A 5 37.72 -43.34 20.65
CA VAL A 5 37.40 -42.38 19.60
C VAL A 5 36.47 -41.34 20.22
N ILE A 6 36.94 -40.10 20.35
CA ILE A 6 36.13 -38.96 20.74
C ILE A 6 35.47 -38.41 19.48
N VAL A 7 34.16 -38.57 19.36
CA VAL A 7 33.34 -37.92 18.32
C VAL A 7 32.91 -36.55 18.82
N CYS A 8 33.55 -35.49 18.30
CA CYS A 8 33.07 -34.13 18.51
C CYS A 8 31.80 -33.87 17.66
N LEU A 9 30.64 -33.83 18.29
CA LEU A 9 29.43 -33.31 17.69
C LEU A 9 29.53 -31.77 17.67
N LEU A 10 29.84 -31.21 16.50
CA LEU A 10 29.64 -29.80 16.22
C LEU A 10 28.14 -29.54 15.96
N GLY A 11 27.44 -29.09 17.01
CA GLY A 11 26.10 -28.60 16.89
C GLY A 11 26.04 -27.30 16.07
N PHE A 12 25.56 -27.38 14.85
CA PHE A 12 25.17 -26.17 14.09
C PHE A 12 23.93 -25.57 14.76
N LEU A 13 24.12 -24.50 15.55
CA LEU A 13 23.02 -23.61 15.91
C LEU A 13 22.63 -22.86 14.63
N SER A 14 21.54 -23.30 14.00
CA SER A 14 20.85 -22.52 12.99
C SER A 14 20.20 -21.33 13.72
N ILE A 15 20.81 -20.16 13.66
CA ILE A 15 20.16 -18.91 14.04
C ILE A 15 19.14 -18.62 12.95
N SER A 16 17.90 -19.05 13.17
CA SER A 16 16.77 -18.52 12.43
C SER A 16 16.68 -17.04 12.77
N SER A 17 17.05 -16.17 11.86
CA SER A 17 16.70 -14.75 11.96
C SER A 17 15.20 -14.62 11.73
N ASP A 18 14.43 -14.79 12.79
CA ASP A 18 13.05 -14.30 12.79
C ASP A 18 13.13 -12.81 12.53
N ALA A 19 12.72 -12.39 11.34
CA ALA A 19 12.48 -10.99 11.05
C ALA A 19 11.31 -10.55 11.93
N SER A 20 11.59 -10.15 13.18
CA SER A 20 10.58 -9.59 14.06
C SER A 20 10.03 -8.34 13.40
N ALA A 21 8.71 -8.26 13.26
CA ALA A 21 8.04 -7.07 12.73
C ALA A 21 8.54 -5.83 13.48
N GLN A 22 9.09 -4.88 12.75
CA GLN A 22 9.54 -3.63 13.34
C GLN A 22 8.31 -2.86 13.84
N SER A 23 8.21 -2.64 15.16
CA SER A 23 7.09 -1.91 15.73
C SER A 23 7.08 -0.45 15.28
N CYS A 24 5.94 -0.02 14.75
CA CYS A 24 5.69 1.39 14.46
C CYS A 24 5.12 2.17 15.64
N VAL A 25 4.70 1.46 16.69
CA VAL A 25 4.16 2.06 17.92
C VAL A 25 5.25 2.90 18.60
N GLY A 26 4.89 4.13 19.00
CA GLY A 26 5.80 5.07 19.64
C GLY A 26 6.35 6.16 18.70
N ASN A 27 6.17 6.04 17.38
CA ASN A 27 6.45 7.12 16.45
C ASN A 27 5.24 8.06 16.37
N PRO A 28 5.42 9.40 16.32
CA PRO A 28 4.30 10.33 16.10
C PRO A 28 3.55 10.04 14.81
N VAL A 29 4.28 9.85 13.71
CA VAL A 29 3.77 9.35 12.43
C VAL A 29 4.79 8.37 11.84
N ALA A 30 4.31 7.27 11.27
CA ALA A 30 5.18 6.30 10.59
C ALA A 30 4.48 5.64 9.41
N VAL A 31 5.26 5.29 8.38
CA VAL A 31 4.85 4.41 7.30
C VAL A 31 5.35 3.01 7.59
N GLN A 32 4.45 2.03 7.58
CA GLN A 32 4.80 0.62 7.63
C GLN A 32 4.42 -0.06 6.31
N ILE A 33 5.36 -0.79 5.73
CA ILE A 33 5.14 -1.56 4.51
C ILE A 33 4.58 -2.92 4.93
N LEU A 34 3.37 -3.27 4.52
CA LEU A 34 2.83 -4.61 4.69
C LEU A 34 3.26 -5.53 3.57
N GLY A 35 3.27 -5.00 2.35
CA GLY A 35 3.72 -5.72 1.17
C GLY A 35 4.58 -4.82 0.28
N SER A 36 5.80 -5.26 0.03
CA SER A 36 6.82 -4.52 -0.73
C SER A 36 7.03 -5.04 -2.15
N GLY A 37 6.36 -6.13 -2.53
CA GLY A 37 6.38 -6.72 -3.87
C GLY A 37 5.29 -6.16 -4.78
N GLY A 38 5.47 -6.37 -6.08
CA GLY A 38 4.48 -6.10 -7.14
C GLY A 38 3.77 -7.37 -7.61
N ALA A 39 3.36 -7.39 -8.90
CA ALA A 39 2.54 -8.44 -9.50
C ALA A 39 3.24 -9.81 -9.69
N ARG A 40 4.55 -9.90 -9.44
CA ARG A 40 5.31 -11.14 -9.60
C ARG A 40 5.43 -11.89 -8.29
N ILE A 41 5.35 -13.23 -8.36
CA ILE A 41 5.57 -14.07 -7.17
C ILE A 41 6.99 -13.85 -6.66
N ASN A 42 7.09 -13.39 -5.42
CA ASN A 42 8.34 -13.26 -4.68
C ASN A 42 8.11 -13.92 -3.31
N PRO A 43 8.89 -14.93 -2.91
CA PRO A 43 8.68 -15.65 -1.64
C PRO A 43 8.90 -14.76 -0.41
N ASP A 44 9.68 -13.69 -0.56
CA ASP A 44 10.08 -12.81 0.54
C ASP A 44 9.23 -11.53 0.65
N ARG A 45 8.31 -11.31 -0.31
CA ARG A 45 7.54 -10.06 -0.41
C ARG A 45 6.08 -10.34 -0.70
N ALA A 46 5.20 -9.93 0.21
CA ALA A 46 3.78 -9.80 -0.08
C ALA A 46 3.55 -8.71 -1.14
N SER A 47 2.41 -8.79 -1.83
CA SER A 47 2.01 -7.77 -2.80
C SER A 47 1.66 -6.45 -2.09
N THR A 48 1.56 -5.39 -2.86
CA THR A 48 1.50 -4.00 -2.43
C THR A 48 0.49 -3.71 -1.33
N SER A 49 0.96 -3.19 -0.20
CA SER A 49 0.12 -2.64 0.86
C SER A 49 0.93 -1.82 1.86
N TYR A 50 0.34 -0.74 2.37
CA TYR A 50 0.99 0.19 3.30
C TYR A 50 0.05 0.63 4.40
N LEU A 51 0.59 0.78 5.63
CA LEU A 51 -0.09 1.43 6.74
C LEU A 51 0.55 2.78 7.06
N LEU A 52 -0.27 3.78 7.30
CA LEU A 52 0.14 4.99 7.98
C LEU A 52 -0.31 4.92 9.44
N TRP A 53 0.66 4.94 10.32
CA TRP A 53 0.47 5.03 11.76
C TRP A 53 0.47 6.49 12.19
N VAL A 54 -0.45 6.84 13.09
CA VAL A 54 -0.47 8.15 13.79
C VAL A 54 -0.53 7.83 15.29
N GLY A 55 0.56 8.11 15.98
CA GLY A 55 0.77 7.60 17.33
C GLY A 55 0.76 6.07 17.37
N ALA A 56 -0.05 5.49 18.25
CA ALA A 56 -0.15 4.03 18.39
C ALA A 56 -1.24 3.38 17.50
N GLN A 57 -1.82 4.12 16.55
CA GLN A 57 -2.96 3.65 15.77
C GLN A 57 -2.64 3.61 14.28
N ALA A 58 -2.91 2.47 13.63
CA ALA A 58 -2.90 2.35 12.17
C ALA A 58 -4.14 3.04 11.59
N LYS A 59 -3.99 4.26 11.06
CA LYS A 59 -5.10 5.11 10.63
C LYS A 59 -5.49 4.93 9.18
N ILE A 60 -4.51 4.83 8.30
CA ILE A 60 -4.77 4.72 6.85
C ILE A 60 -4.12 3.45 6.33
N LEU A 61 -4.89 2.66 5.61
CA LEU A 61 -4.41 1.53 4.83
C LEU A 61 -4.47 1.91 3.36
N VAL A 62 -3.36 1.78 2.65
CA VAL A 62 -3.27 1.99 1.21
C VAL A 62 -2.98 0.66 0.53
N ASP A 63 -3.89 0.25 -0.34
CA ASP A 63 -3.91 -1.04 -1.04
C ASP A 63 -3.94 -2.26 -0.10
N MET A 64 -4.38 -3.40 -0.66
CA MET A 64 -4.52 -4.67 0.07
C MET A 64 -4.23 -5.84 -0.88
N GLY A 65 -2.99 -5.92 -1.35
CA GLY A 65 -2.52 -6.98 -2.24
C GLY A 65 -2.34 -8.32 -1.55
N GLY A 66 -2.04 -9.35 -2.32
CA GLY A 66 -1.93 -10.72 -1.81
C GLY A 66 -0.84 -10.90 -0.76
N GLY A 67 -1.18 -11.52 0.38
CA GLY A 67 -0.32 -11.69 1.54
C GLY A 67 -0.36 -10.51 2.54
N ALA A 68 -0.93 -9.36 2.15
CA ALA A 68 -1.01 -8.19 3.01
C ALA A 68 -1.91 -8.41 4.24
N PHE A 69 -2.93 -9.27 4.15
CA PHE A 69 -3.78 -9.57 5.29
C PHE A 69 -3.01 -10.30 6.40
N LEU A 70 -2.14 -11.25 6.04
CA LEU A 70 -1.25 -11.89 7.00
C LEU A 70 -0.31 -10.86 7.64
N ARG A 71 0.30 -9.98 6.82
CA ARG A 71 1.22 -8.95 7.30
C ARG A 71 0.53 -7.91 8.18
N PHE A 72 -0.75 -7.59 7.93
CA PHE A 72 -1.55 -6.72 8.79
C PHE A 72 -1.66 -7.30 10.22
N GLY A 73 -1.89 -8.61 10.34
CA GLY A 73 -1.87 -9.31 11.63
C GLY A 73 -0.49 -9.31 12.29
N GLN A 74 0.58 -9.57 11.53
CA GLN A 74 1.96 -9.54 12.02
C GLN A 74 2.41 -8.15 12.46
N ALA A 75 1.92 -7.10 11.81
CA ALA A 75 2.12 -5.70 12.23
C ALA A 75 1.36 -5.35 13.52
N GLN A 76 0.53 -6.25 14.03
CA GLN A 76 -0.34 -6.03 15.18
C GLN A 76 -1.29 -4.83 15.01
N ALA A 77 -1.62 -4.50 13.75
CA ALA A 77 -2.56 -3.45 13.43
C ALA A 77 -3.98 -3.86 13.81
N LYS A 78 -4.76 -2.89 14.28
CA LYS A 78 -6.14 -3.13 14.73
C LYS A 78 -7.12 -2.57 13.71
N LEU A 79 -8.06 -3.39 13.26
CA LEU A 79 -9.10 -2.98 12.32
C LEU A 79 -9.96 -1.82 12.85
N GLY A 80 -10.18 -1.75 14.17
CA GLY A 80 -10.90 -0.66 14.81
C GLY A 80 -10.21 0.70 14.72
N ASP A 81 -8.90 0.74 14.49
CA ASP A 81 -8.13 1.98 14.40
C ASP A 81 -8.18 2.60 12.99
N LEU A 82 -8.51 1.80 11.96
CA LEU A 82 -8.57 2.26 10.59
C LEU A 82 -9.62 3.36 10.40
N SER A 83 -9.19 4.51 9.96
CA SER A 83 -10.05 5.64 9.57
C SER A 83 -10.39 5.65 8.09
N LEU A 84 -9.52 5.06 7.25
CA LEU A 84 -9.70 4.95 5.81
C LEU A 84 -8.96 3.73 5.24
N VAL A 85 -9.60 3.05 4.29
CA VAL A 85 -8.92 2.16 3.33
C VAL A 85 -8.92 2.86 1.97
N ALA A 86 -7.75 3.06 1.37
CA ALA A 86 -7.57 3.73 0.09
C ALA A 86 -7.00 2.75 -0.94
N ILE A 87 -7.78 2.44 -1.97
CA ILE A 87 -7.38 1.54 -3.05
C ILE A 87 -6.93 2.37 -4.25
N SER A 88 -5.70 2.18 -4.68
CA SER A 88 -5.12 2.94 -5.78
C SER A 88 -5.68 2.54 -7.14
N HIS A 89 -5.78 1.25 -7.40
CA HIS A 89 -6.37 0.68 -8.61
C HIS A 89 -6.74 -0.80 -8.41
N LEU A 90 -7.35 -1.43 -9.42
CA LEU A 90 -8.00 -2.73 -9.26
C LEU A 90 -7.18 -3.91 -9.81
N HIS A 91 -5.85 -3.81 -9.92
CA HIS A 91 -5.04 -4.98 -10.18
C HIS A 91 -5.01 -5.92 -8.95
N PRO A 92 -4.94 -7.25 -9.16
CA PRO A 92 -4.98 -8.23 -8.06
C PRO A 92 -3.90 -8.01 -7.00
N ASP A 93 -2.70 -7.61 -7.39
CA ASP A 93 -1.60 -7.31 -6.46
C ASP A 93 -1.80 -6.04 -5.61
N HIS A 94 -2.95 -5.37 -5.77
CA HIS A 94 -3.38 -4.24 -4.96
C HIS A 94 -4.68 -4.48 -4.20
N VAL A 95 -5.47 -5.53 -4.54
CA VAL A 95 -6.82 -5.72 -3.97
C VAL A 95 -7.17 -7.14 -3.56
N SER A 96 -6.33 -8.14 -3.83
CA SER A 96 -6.73 -9.55 -3.66
C SER A 96 -7.05 -9.95 -2.22
N ASP A 97 -6.44 -9.32 -1.21
CA ASP A 97 -6.74 -9.60 0.21
C ASP A 97 -7.83 -8.68 0.79
N LEU A 98 -8.38 -7.74 0.00
CA LEU A 98 -9.43 -6.83 0.45
C LEU A 98 -10.68 -7.58 0.98
N PRO A 99 -11.19 -8.64 0.34
CA PRO A 99 -12.31 -9.41 0.88
C PRO A 99 -12.04 -9.98 2.28
N ALA A 100 -10.84 -10.50 2.54
CA ALA A 100 -10.47 -11.03 3.84
C ALA A 100 -10.44 -9.94 4.93
N LEU A 101 -9.88 -8.77 4.63
CA LEU A 101 -9.88 -7.61 5.52
C LEU A 101 -11.31 -7.17 5.86
N LEU A 102 -12.19 -7.07 4.84
CA LEU A 102 -13.56 -6.63 5.02
C LEU A 102 -14.41 -7.67 5.78
N TRP A 103 -14.19 -8.96 5.54
CA TRP A 103 -14.84 -10.02 6.29
C TRP A 103 -14.55 -9.94 7.79
N LEU A 104 -13.28 -9.77 8.17
CA LEU A 104 -12.92 -9.63 9.58
C LEU A 104 -13.40 -8.30 10.16
N SER A 105 -13.35 -7.21 9.37
CA SER A 105 -13.87 -5.90 9.76
C SER A 105 -15.38 -5.96 10.03
N HIS A 106 -16.13 -6.70 9.22
CA HIS A 106 -17.57 -6.90 9.40
C HIS A 106 -17.91 -7.57 10.74
N GLN A 107 -17.04 -8.43 11.24
CA GLN A 107 -17.25 -9.12 12.52
C GLN A 107 -16.87 -8.28 13.74
N ILE A 108 -15.92 -7.35 13.60
CA ILE A 108 -15.30 -6.67 14.74
C ILE A 108 -15.76 -5.21 14.87
N ARG A 109 -15.90 -4.49 13.76
CA ARG A 109 -16.22 -3.05 13.79
C ARG A 109 -17.71 -2.80 14.07
N LYS A 110 -17.98 -1.67 14.71
CA LYS A 110 -19.35 -1.18 14.96
C LYS A 110 -19.68 0.10 14.22
N ASP A 111 -18.65 0.83 13.80
CA ASP A 111 -18.72 2.09 13.05
C ASP A 111 -18.47 1.87 11.56
N PRO A 112 -19.02 2.71 10.67
CA PRO A 112 -18.74 2.63 9.25
C PRO A 112 -17.25 2.72 8.95
N LEU A 113 -16.77 1.95 7.95
CA LEU A 113 -15.41 2.02 7.45
C LEU A 113 -15.39 2.85 6.15
N PRO A 114 -14.82 4.05 6.15
CA PRO A 114 -14.55 4.77 4.93
C PRO A 114 -13.61 3.97 4.03
N ILE A 115 -13.98 3.84 2.76
CA ILE A 115 -13.18 3.17 1.76
C ILE A 115 -13.26 3.94 0.45
N VAL A 116 -12.13 4.22 -0.17
CA VAL A 116 -12.06 4.96 -1.42
C VAL A 116 -11.29 4.15 -2.47
N GLY A 117 -11.70 4.28 -3.72
CA GLY A 117 -11.02 3.69 -4.86
C GLY A 117 -11.26 4.47 -6.14
N PRO A 118 -10.68 4.04 -7.28
CA PRO A 118 -10.70 4.79 -8.52
C PRO A 118 -12.10 4.82 -9.17
N SER A 119 -12.34 5.89 -9.95
CA SER A 119 -13.39 5.90 -10.97
C SER A 119 -13.11 4.81 -12.01
N GLY A 120 -14.16 4.36 -12.70
CA GLY A 120 -14.02 3.42 -13.80
C GLY A 120 -13.72 4.11 -15.14
N ASN A 121 -13.51 3.28 -16.14
CA ASN A 121 -13.53 3.65 -17.56
C ASN A 121 -14.16 2.52 -18.40
N GLU A 122 -14.04 2.59 -19.73
CA GLU A 122 -14.60 1.57 -20.63
C GLU A 122 -14.05 0.15 -20.40
N ARG A 123 -12.86 0.01 -19.81
CA ARG A 123 -12.15 -1.28 -19.63
C ARG A 123 -12.15 -1.79 -18.19
N ALA A 124 -12.27 -0.89 -17.23
CA ALA A 124 -12.24 -1.24 -15.81
C ALA A 124 -13.46 -0.67 -15.08
N PRO A 125 -14.11 -1.42 -14.19
CA PRO A 125 -15.24 -0.94 -13.42
C PRO A 125 -14.80 0.18 -12.47
N ALA A 126 -15.73 1.09 -12.14
CA ALA A 126 -15.55 1.97 -10.98
C ALA A 126 -15.51 1.15 -9.69
N PHE A 127 -14.81 1.64 -8.68
CA PHE A 127 -14.62 0.93 -7.41
C PHE A 127 -15.94 0.45 -6.76
N PRO A 128 -17.05 1.24 -6.71
CA PRO A 128 -18.32 0.74 -6.18
C PRO A 128 -18.89 -0.44 -6.97
N VAL A 129 -18.68 -0.45 -8.29
CA VAL A 129 -19.11 -1.57 -9.15
C VAL A 129 -18.26 -2.81 -8.89
N PHE A 130 -16.96 -2.63 -8.69
CA PHE A 130 -16.05 -3.72 -8.28
C PHE A 130 -16.48 -4.34 -6.94
N LEU A 131 -16.75 -3.51 -5.92
CA LEU A 131 -17.27 -3.99 -4.64
C LEU A 131 -18.60 -4.72 -4.78
N SER A 132 -19.52 -4.19 -5.61
CA SER A 132 -20.82 -4.85 -5.88
C SER A 132 -20.61 -6.24 -6.52
N ARG A 133 -19.71 -6.37 -7.48
CA ARG A 133 -19.40 -7.69 -8.09
C ARG A 133 -18.85 -8.70 -7.09
N LEU A 134 -18.14 -8.23 -6.08
CA LEU A 134 -17.62 -9.10 -5.02
C LEU A 134 -18.67 -9.42 -3.95
N PHE A 135 -19.51 -8.45 -3.55
CA PHE A 135 -20.27 -8.51 -2.31
C PHE A 135 -21.78 -8.35 -2.48
N ASP A 136 -22.32 -8.27 -3.72
CA ASP A 136 -23.77 -8.24 -3.91
C ASP A 136 -24.44 -9.46 -3.23
N GLU A 137 -25.53 -9.22 -2.48
CA GLU A 137 -26.22 -10.26 -1.69
C GLU A 137 -26.76 -11.42 -2.54
N LYS A 138 -26.99 -11.21 -3.83
CA LYS A 138 -27.57 -12.21 -4.73
C LYS A 138 -26.56 -12.77 -5.73
N ASN A 139 -25.68 -11.92 -6.24
CA ASN A 139 -24.81 -12.23 -7.38
C ASN A 139 -23.32 -12.02 -7.09
N GLY A 140 -22.95 -11.53 -5.92
CA GLY A 140 -21.56 -11.33 -5.54
C GLY A 140 -20.84 -12.64 -5.23
N ALA A 141 -19.51 -12.63 -5.36
CA ALA A 141 -18.67 -13.78 -5.03
C ALA A 141 -18.64 -14.09 -3.52
N PHE A 142 -18.83 -13.07 -2.68
CA PHE A 142 -18.83 -13.15 -1.20
C PHE A 142 -20.14 -12.52 -0.67
N GLN A 143 -21.25 -13.21 -0.87
CA GLN A 143 -22.62 -12.72 -0.59
C GLN A 143 -22.82 -12.34 0.87
N GLU A 144 -22.15 -13.00 1.81
CA GLU A 144 -22.20 -12.70 3.24
C GLU A 144 -21.75 -11.27 3.58
N LEU A 145 -20.96 -10.64 2.70
CA LEU A 145 -20.53 -9.25 2.82
C LEU A 145 -21.51 -8.26 2.16
N GLY A 146 -22.55 -8.73 1.52
CA GLY A 146 -23.57 -7.88 0.88
C GLY A 146 -24.14 -6.78 1.77
N PRO A 147 -24.51 -7.06 3.03
CA PRO A 147 -25.01 -6.04 3.95
C PRO A 147 -24.04 -4.86 4.18
N THR A 148 -22.74 -5.03 3.92
CA THR A 148 -21.72 -3.96 4.09
C THR A 148 -21.87 -2.85 3.06
N LEU A 149 -22.45 -3.12 1.88
CA LEU A 149 -22.63 -2.16 0.78
C LEU A 149 -23.83 -1.21 0.96
N GLY A 150 -24.46 -1.19 2.14
CA GLY A 150 -25.60 -0.34 2.41
C GLY A 150 -26.93 -0.93 1.99
N GLY A 151 -26.97 -2.22 1.69
CA GLY A 151 -28.19 -3.01 1.62
C GLY A 151 -28.98 -2.87 2.92
N THR A 152 -30.28 -3.13 2.88
CA THR A 152 -31.13 -3.11 4.07
C THR A 152 -30.43 -3.86 5.20
N GLN A 153 -29.99 -3.13 6.21
CA GLN A 153 -29.44 -3.71 7.42
C GLN A 153 -30.37 -4.86 7.81
N GLY A 154 -29.88 -6.07 7.63
CA GLY A 154 -30.64 -7.25 8.01
C GLY A 154 -31.08 -7.08 9.45
N LYS A 155 -32.30 -7.38 9.77
CA LYS A 155 -32.93 -7.30 11.10
C LYS A 155 -32.20 -8.13 12.18
N THR A 156 -31.06 -8.68 11.86
CA THR A 156 -30.23 -9.52 12.72
C THR A 156 -28.80 -8.99 12.77
N GLY A 157 -28.59 -7.96 13.57
CA GLY A 157 -27.32 -7.68 14.26
C GLY A 157 -26.07 -7.42 13.41
N GLY A 158 -25.61 -6.18 13.38
CA GLY A 158 -24.21 -5.90 13.60
C GLY A 158 -23.23 -6.29 12.50
N GLY A 159 -23.29 -5.65 11.35
CA GLY A 159 -22.16 -5.65 10.43
C GLY A 159 -21.71 -4.22 10.15
N ILE A 160 -20.45 -4.02 9.74
CA ILE A 160 -20.00 -2.70 9.32
C ILE A 160 -20.71 -2.30 8.04
N ARG A 161 -20.94 -1.00 7.90
CA ARG A 161 -21.27 -0.38 6.63
C ARG A 161 -19.99 0.21 6.02
N LEU A 162 -19.79 0.01 4.72
CA LEU A 162 -18.75 0.72 3.98
C LEU A 162 -19.27 2.10 3.59
N ASP A 163 -18.48 3.13 3.88
CA ASP A 163 -18.68 4.49 3.37
C ASP A 163 -17.82 4.64 2.12
N VAL A 164 -18.41 4.34 0.96
CA VAL A 164 -17.67 4.16 -0.31
C VAL A 164 -17.51 5.48 -1.02
N GLY A 165 -16.27 5.95 -1.14
CA GLY A 165 -15.87 7.12 -1.93
C GLY A 165 -15.26 6.74 -3.28
N ILE A 166 -15.23 7.71 -4.19
CA ILE A 166 -14.61 7.59 -5.52
C ILE A 166 -13.59 8.71 -5.69
N GLY A 167 -12.35 8.36 -6.00
CA GLY A 167 -11.36 9.27 -6.56
C GLY A 167 -11.48 9.27 -8.09
N ASP A 168 -11.56 10.44 -8.70
CA ASP A 168 -11.65 10.55 -10.16
C ASP A 168 -10.27 10.39 -10.80
N ALA A 169 -9.99 9.19 -11.32
CA ALA A 169 -8.72 8.87 -11.96
C ALA A 169 -8.50 9.58 -13.32
N ALA A 170 -9.53 10.17 -13.89
CA ALA A 170 -9.42 10.96 -15.12
C ALA A 170 -9.09 12.44 -14.86
N LYS A 171 -9.24 12.93 -13.63
CA LYS A 171 -8.89 14.30 -13.28
C LYS A 171 -7.38 14.51 -13.23
N THR A 172 -6.97 15.62 -13.80
CA THR A 172 -5.58 16.09 -13.78
C THR A 172 -5.25 16.93 -12.54
N GLU A 173 -6.24 17.34 -11.78
CA GLU A 173 -6.08 18.12 -10.55
C GLU A 173 -6.35 17.26 -9.31
N PRO A 174 -5.59 17.43 -8.22
CA PRO A 174 -5.84 16.71 -6.98
C PRO A 174 -7.23 17.03 -6.40
N SER A 175 -7.86 16.03 -5.80
CA SER A 175 -9.16 16.21 -5.11
C SER A 175 -9.14 15.55 -3.73
N THR A 176 -9.74 16.21 -2.74
CA THR A 176 -9.88 15.63 -1.40
C THR A 176 -10.90 14.48 -1.43
N VAL A 177 -10.46 13.32 -0.96
CA VAL A 177 -11.29 12.09 -0.89
C VAL A 177 -11.61 11.68 0.54
N PHE A 178 -10.89 12.24 1.51
CA PHE A 178 -11.11 12.02 2.95
C PHE A 178 -10.58 13.21 3.75
N ASP A 179 -11.36 13.67 4.74
CA ASP A 179 -10.94 14.73 5.67
C ASP A 179 -11.66 14.54 7.01
N ARG A 180 -11.04 13.81 7.92
CA ARG A 180 -11.59 13.52 9.25
C ARG A 180 -10.46 13.33 10.27
N GLN A 181 -10.73 13.67 11.53
CA GLN A 181 -9.84 13.39 12.67
C GLN A 181 -8.41 13.95 12.51
N GLY A 182 -8.26 15.09 11.83
CA GLY A 182 -6.95 15.71 11.59
C GLY A 182 -6.09 15.01 10.55
N VAL A 183 -6.68 14.15 9.73
CA VAL A 183 -6.05 13.51 8.58
C VAL A 183 -6.84 13.87 7.34
N THR A 184 -6.16 14.49 6.37
CA THR A 184 -6.71 14.79 5.04
C THR A 184 -6.04 13.90 4.00
N VAL A 185 -6.83 13.29 3.11
CA VAL A 185 -6.30 12.51 1.99
C VAL A 185 -6.79 13.14 0.69
N THR A 186 -5.83 13.48 -0.18
CA THR A 186 -6.09 13.90 -1.55
C THR A 186 -5.65 12.83 -2.53
N ALA A 187 -6.39 12.69 -3.61
CA ALA A 187 -6.10 11.76 -4.69
C ALA A 187 -5.79 12.54 -5.98
N LEU A 188 -4.87 11.99 -6.78
CA LEU A 188 -4.52 12.48 -8.11
C LEU A 188 -4.57 11.32 -9.09
N GLY A 189 -5.28 11.49 -10.23
CA GLY A 189 -5.25 10.54 -11.33
C GLY A 189 -3.88 10.46 -11.96
N ILE A 190 -3.36 9.26 -12.16
CA ILE A 190 -2.03 9.01 -12.70
C ILE A 190 -2.05 7.96 -13.82
N PRO A 191 -1.13 8.05 -14.81
CA PRO A 191 -1.11 7.13 -15.95
C PRO A 191 -0.49 5.78 -15.57
N HIS A 192 -1.28 4.72 -15.73
CA HIS A 192 -0.89 3.32 -15.60
C HIS A 192 -1.50 2.50 -16.74
N GLY A 193 -0.99 2.69 -17.95
CA GLY A 193 -1.61 2.16 -19.17
C GLY A 193 -3.04 2.66 -19.32
N ASN A 194 -3.99 1.73 -19.43
CA ASN A 194 -5.43 2.01 -19.53
C ASN A 194 -6.18 1.76 -18.20
N VAL A 195 -5.48 1.53 -17.10
CA VAL A 195 -6.08 1.24 -15.81
C VAL A 195 -6.29 2.53 -15.02
N PRO A 196 -7.53 2.85 -14.61
CA PRO A 196 -7.79 3.99 -13.74
C PRO A 196 -7.02 3.85 -12.43
N THR A 197 -6.10 4.75 -12.18
CA THR A 197 -5.15 4.65 -11.07
C THR A 197 -5.03 5.99 -10.34
N LEU A 198 -4.93 5.92 -9.02
CA LEU A 198 -4.82 7.07 -8.12
C LEU A 198 -3.50 7.02 -7.34
N ALA A 199 -2.81 8.13 -7.30
CA ALA A 199 -1.85 8.41 -6.24
C ALA A 199 -2.57 9.09 -5.07
N TYR A 200 -2.05 8.89 -3.84
CA TYR A 200 -2.61 9.49 -2.64
C TYR A 200 -1.58 10.33 -1.91
N ARG A 201 -1.97 11.53 -1.49
CA ARG A 201 -1.23 12.33 -0.51
C ARG A 201 -2.00 12.35 0.79
N VAL A 202 -1.40 11.85 1.86
CA VAL A 202 -1.94 11.88 3.21
C VAL A 202 -1.25 13.00 3.96
N GLN A 203 -2.04 13.94 4.45
CA GLN A 203 -1.58 15.06 5.27
C GLN A 203 -2.14 14.89 6.67
N THR A 204 -1.25 14.90 7.66
CA THR A 204 -1.59 15.11 9.07
C THR A 204 -1.27 16.55 9.45
N ARG A 205 -1.40 16.92 10.75
CA ARG A 205 -1.07 18.29 11.21
C ARG A 205 0.32 18.71 10.74
N ASP A 206 1.34 17.87 10.91
CA ASP A 206 2.74 18.26 10.86
C ASP A 206 3.51 17.64 9.67
N VAL A 207 3.01 16.55 9.10
CA VAL A 207 3.73 15.79 8.08
C VAL A 207 2.83 15.33 6.95
N SER A 208 3.45 15.11 5.78
CA SER A 208 2.79 14.55 4.62
C SER A 208 3.52 13.34 4.06
N VAL A 209 2.73 12.34 3.64
CA VAL A 209 3.20 11.13 2.97
C VAL A 209 2.50 10.99 1.63
N VAL A 210 3.26 10.73 0.57
CA VAL A 210 2.71 10.48 -0.76
C VAL A 210 2.95 9.03 -1.14
N PHE A 211 1.89 8.34 -1.58
CA PHE A 211 1.92 7.01 -2.16
C PHE A 211 1.69 7.15 -3.66
N SER A 212 2.71 6.83 -4.46
CA SER A 212 2.68 7.05 -5.91
C SER A 212 1.74 6.11 -6.63
N SER A 213 1.45 4.94 -6.06
CA SER A 213 0.89 3.81 -6.79
C SER A 213 1.69 3.45 -8.07
N ASP A 214 1.11 2.58 -8.91
CA ASP A 214 1.69 2.22 -10.20
C ASP A 214 1.53 3.36 -11.19
N GLN A 215 2.62 3.84 -11.75
CA GLN A 215 2.61 4.90 -12.76
C GLN A 215 3.84 4.84 -13.65
N ASN A 216 3.72 5.36 -14.85
CA ASN A 216 4.85 5.46 -15.78
C ASN A 216 5.68 6.76 -15.64
N GLY A 217 5.30 7.64 -14.71
CA GLY A 217 6.01 8.89 -14.41
C GLY A 217 5.79 10.03 -15.42
N THR A 218 4.80 9.93 -16.31
CA THR A 218 4.56 10.95 -17.34
C THR A 218 3.53 12.02 -16.94
N ASN A 219 2.89 11.91 -15.76
CA ASN A 219 1.97 12.94 -15.29
C ASN A 219 2.74 14.18 -14.84
N PRO A 220 2.59 15.34 -15.53
CA PRO A 220 3.35 16.55 -15.21
C PRO A 220 2.94 17.16 -13.85
N ARG A 221 1.77 16.81 -13.31
CA ARG A 221 1.29 17.30 -12.02
C ARG A 221 1.81 16.49 -10.83
N PHE A 222 2.37 15.29 -11.08
CA PHE A 222 2.76 14.41 -9.98
C PHE A 222 3.92 14.98 -9.16
N VAL A 223 4.89 15.64 -9.79
CA VAL A 223 6.01 16.31 -9.09
C VAL A 223 5.46 17.36 -8.12
N GLU A 224 4.55 18.22 -8.57
CA GLU A 224 3.93 19.23 -7.69
C GLU A 224 3.06 18.59 -6.61
N PHE A 225 2.34 17.51 -6.94
CA PHE A 225 1.54 16.74 -5.97
C PHE A 225 2.40 16.13 -4.87
N ALA A 226 3.62 15.68 -5.18
CA ALA A 226 4.58 15.11 -4.24
C ALA A 226 5.48 16.16 -3.56
N LYS A 227 5.43 17.42 -3.98
CA LYS A 227 6.34 18.47 -3.55
C LYS A 227 6.40 18.63 -2.04
N GLY A 228 7.63 18.63 -1.51
CA GLY A 228 7.92 18.81 -0.11
C GLY A 228 7.32 17.73 0.81
N ALA A 229 6.90 16.58 0.29
CA ALA A 229 6.45 15.49 1.13
C ALA A 229 7.58 15.01 2.05
N ASN A 230 7.27 14.77 3.33
CA ASN A 230 8.25 14.20 4.26
C ASN A 230 8.69 12.80 3.80
N VAL A 231 7.74 12.01 3.25
CA VAL A 231 8.01 10.69 2.66
C VAL A 231 7.26 10.56 1.35
N LEU A 232 7.96 10.11 0.31
CA LEU A 232 7.39 9.61 -0.94
C LEU A 232 7.63 8.10 -1.02
N VAL A 233 6.55 7.32 -1.05
CA VAL A 233 6.58 5.90 -1.39
C VAL A 233 6.38 5.77 -2.88
N MET A 234 7.41 5.35 -3.61
CA MET A 234 7.39 5.25 -5.08
C MET A 234 7.58 3.79 -5.51
N HIS A 235 6.80 3.38 -6.51
CA HIS A 235 6.87 2.01 -7.02
C HIS A 235 8.07 1.82 -7.95
N LEU A 236 8.79 0.71 -7.78
CA LEU A 236 9.96 0.33 -8.57
C LEU A 236 9.70 -1.03 -9.26
N GLY A 237 8.84 -1.01 -10.28
CA GLY A 237 8.31 -2.23 -10.90
C GLY A 237 9.16 -2.81 -12.03
N ILE A 238 10.17 -2.08 -12.55
CA ILE A 238 10.96 -2.48 -13.72
C ILE A 238 12.47 -2.28 -13.54
N ALA A 239 13.26 -3.04 -14.32
CA ALA A 239 14.73 -2.99 -14.31
C ALA A 239 15.27 -1.65 -14.81
N ALA A 240 16.55 -1.38 -14.52
CA ALA A 240 17.25 -0.13 -14.86
C ALA A 240 17.16 0.26 -16.34
N ALA A 241 17.34 -0.70 -17.24
CA ALA A 241 17.34 -0.48 -18.70
C ALA A 241 15.95 -0.68 -19.34
N ALA A 242 14.92 -1.00 -18.56
CA ALA A 242 13.59 -1.27 -19.11
C ALA A 242 12.78 0.01 -19.31
N SER A 243 11.88 -0.03 -20.29
CA SER A 243 10.83 0.97 -20.51
C SER A 243 9.45 0.33 -20.41
N SER A 244 8.47 1.07 -19.92
CA SER A 244 7.12 0.55 -19.74
C SER A 244 6.10 1.69 -19.84
N SER A 245 4.94 1.39 -20.43
CA SER A 245 3.77 2.26 -20.32
C SER A 245 3.07 2.20 -18.96
N LEU A 246 3.44 1.21 -18.13
CA LEU A 246 2.82 0.92 -16.83
C LEU A 246 3.66 1.48 -15.67
N HIS A 247 4.99 1.40 -15.76
CA HIS A 247 5.87 1.70 -14.64
C HIS A 247 6.98 2.68 -15.03
N ALA A 248 7.28 3.60 -14.13
CA ALA A 248 8.41 4.52 -14.25
C ALA A 248 9.74 3.76 -14.14
N SER A 249 10.71 4.12 -14.97
CA SER A 249 12.07 3.59 -14.84
C SER A 249 12.76 4.13 -13.58
N PRO A 250 13.78 3.43 -13.04
CA PRO A 250 14.54 3.91 -11.89
C PRO A 250 15.06 5.34 -12.04
N ALA A 251 15.52 5.71 -13.23
CA ALA A 251 15.95 7.08 -13.53
C ALA A 251 14.81 8.11 -13.41
N VAL A 252 13.59 7.76 -13.86
CA VAL A 252 12.41 8.61 -13.73
C VAL A 252 11.98 8.72 -12.26
N VAL A 253 11.98 7.61 -11.51
CA VAL A 253 11.71 7.61 -10.07
C VAL A 253 12.67 8.56 -9.33
N GLY A 254 13.96 8.48 -9.62
CA GLY A 254 14.97 9.36 -9.03
C GLY A 254 14.73 10.84 -9.35
N ARG A 255 14.47 11.18 -10.62
CA ARG A 255 14.16 12.56 -11.03
C ARG A 255 12.91 13.11 -10.32
N ILE A 256 11.82 12.35 -10.31
CA ILE A 256 10.59 12.77 -9.63
C ILE A 256 10.86 13.07 -8.15
N ALA A 257 11.56 12.20 -7.43
CA ALA A 257 11.87 12.41 -6.02
C ALA A 257 12.77 13.63 -5.78
N GLN A 258 13.76 13.87 -6.67
CA GLN A 258 14.66 15.02 -6.61
C GLN A 258 13.91 16.31 -6.88
N ASP A 259 13.13 16.36 -7.96
CA ASP A 259 12.40 17.56 -8.39
C ASP A 259 11.28 17.93 -7.42
N ALA A 260 10.65 16.94 -6.79
CA ALA A 260 9.66 17.16 -5.74
C ALA A 260 10.27 17.59 -4.40
N GLY A 261 11.58 17.47 -4.21
CA GLY A 261 12.26 17.85 -2.97
C GLY A 261 11.76 17.11 -1.75
N VAL A 262 11.53 15.79 -1.88
CA VAL A 262 10.98 14.98 -0.79
C VAL A 262 12.02 14.74 0.32
N GLY A 263 11.56 14.69 1.58
CA GLY A 263 12.45 14.46 2.71
C GLY A 263 13.08 13.06 2.71
N ARG A 264 12.33 12.04 2.24
CA ARG A 264 12.79 10.66 2.07
C ARG A 264 12.04 9.98 0.95
N LEU A 265 12.77 9.24 0.13
CA LEU A 265 12.21 8.31 -0.86
C LEU A 265 12.21 6.88 -0.29
N ILE A 266 11.06 6.22 -0.31
CA ILE A 266 10.95 4.78 -0.10
C ILE A 266 10.60 4.15 -1.44
N VAL A 267 11.42 3.23 -1.95
CA VAL A 267 11.06 2.44 -3.12
C VAL A 267 10.42 1.13 -2.69
N SER A 268 9.28 0.80 -3.29
CA SER A 268 8.46 -0.39 -2.99
C SER A 268 7.84 -0.93 -4.28
N HIS A 269 6.90 -1.88 -4.19
CA HIS A 269 6.36 -2.57 -5.36
C HIS A 269 7.48 -3.13 -6.26
N ILE A 270 8.42 -3.81 -5.60
CA ILE A 270 9.67 -4.22 -6.24
C ILE A 270 9.42 -5.43 -7.13
N GLY A 271 9.76 -5.30 -8.42
CA GLY A 271 9.69 -6.38 -9.40
C GLY A 271 10.83 -7.39 -9.25
N LEU A 272 10.83 -8.41 -10.11
CA LEU A 272 11.90 -9.41 -10.20
C LEU A 272 12.95 -8.97 -11.24
N PHE A 273 14.00 -8.32 -10.78
CA PHE A 273 15.12 -7.83 -11.59
C PHE A 273 16.34 -7.59 -10.70
N ASP A 274 17.46 -7.21 -11.30
CA ASP A 274 18.65 -6.77 -10.57
C ASP A 274 18.34 -5.45 -9.84
N LEU A 275 18.04 -5.58 -8.56
CA LEU A 275 17.64 -4.45 -7.70
C LEU A 275 18.82 -3.50 -7.46
N ASP A 276 20.04 -4.01 -7.31
CA ASP A 276 21.21 -3.17 -7.08
C ASP A 276 21.51 -2.30 -8.29
N ALA A 277 21.40 -2.83 -9.49
CA ALA A 277 21.52 -2.05 -10.73
C ALA A 277 20.42 -0.98 -10.84
N ALA A 278 19.17 -1.31 -10.47
CA ALA A 278 18.07 -0.35 -10.47
C ALA A 278 18.28 0.79 -9.45
N ILE A 279 18.74 0.47 -8.25
CA ILE A 279 19.06 1.46 -7.22
C ILE A 279 20.26 2.32 -7.62
N ALA A 280 21.29 1.73 -8.23
CA ALA A 280 22.43 2.48 -8.75
C ALA A 280 22.01 3.48 -9.84
N GLU A 281 21.10 3.08 -10.74
CA GLU A 281 20.53 3.98 -11.77
C GLU A 281 19.72 5.11 -11.14
N LEU A 282 18.83 4.81 -10.19
CA LEU A 282 18.03 5.79 -9.46
C LEU A 282 18.92 6.84 -8.78
N LYS A 283 19.98 6.41 -8.09
CA LYS A 283 20.90 7.28 -7.36
C LYS A 283 21.70 8.24 -8.23
N LYS A 284 21.74 8.07 -9.53
CA LYS A 284 22.31 9.08 -10.44
C LYS A 284 21.46 10.35 -10.50
N PHE A 285 20.18 10.26 -10.12
CA PHE A 285 19.20 11.35 -10.24
C PHE A 285 18.62 11.79 -8.88
N TYR A 286 18.81 11.02 -7.82
CA TYR A 286 18.34 11.35 -6.48
C TYR A 286 19.45 11.21 -5.45
N THR A 287 19.73 12.29 -4.73
CA THR A 287 20.81 12.35 -3.72
C THR A 287 20.31 12.37 -2.29
N GLY A 288 18.99 12.43 -2.10
CA GLY A 288 18.35 12.46 -0.78
C GLY A 288 18.31 11.09 -0.06
N PRO A 289 17.74 11.05 1.15
CA PRO A 289 17.58 9.82 1.91
C PRO A 289 16.72 8.80 1.17
N LEU A 290 17.27 7.61 0.91
CA LEU A 290 16.63 6.50 0.20
C LEU A 290 16.48 5.28 1.11
N THR A 291 15.30 4.66 1.08
CA THR A 291 15.00 3.39 1.73
C THR A 291 14.50 2.40 0.69
N VAL A 292 15.07 1.21 0.64
CA VAL A 292 14.53 0.09 -0.12
C VAL A 292 13.54 -0.64 0.78
N GLY A 293 12.27 -0.66 0.38
CA GLY A 293 11.20 -1.23 1.18
C GLY A 293 11.29 -2.75 1.35
N ALA A 294 10.96 -3.21 2.53
CA ALA A 294 10.80 -4.62 2.86
C ALA A 294 9.50 -4.82 3.66
N ASP A 295 8.95 -6.03 3.61
CA ASP A 295 7.74 -6.36 4.36
C ASP A 295 7.94 -6.12 5.87
N LEU A 296 6.92 -5.58 6.51
CA LEU A 296 6.88 -5.21 7.93
C LEU A 296 7.88 -4.10 8.35
N GLN A 297 8.63 -3.53 7.42
CA GLN A 297 9.53 -2.42 7.72
C GLN A 297 8.73 -1.18 8.15
N CYS A 298 9.14 -0.57 9.25
CA CYS A 298 8.61 0.67 9.77
C CYS A 298 9.59 1.83 9.49
N THR A 299 9.08 2.94 8.96
CA THR A 299 9.85 4.16 8.72
C THR A 299 9.15 5.33 9.43
N SER A 300 9.82 5.93 10.41
CA SER A 300 9.35 7.15 11.07
C SER A 300 9.31 8.31 10.07
N VAL A 301 8.23 9.10 10.12
CA VAL A 301 8.05 10.30 9.32
C VAL A 301 8.35 11.51 10.22
N GLN A 302 9.35 12.32 9.83
CA GLN A 302 9.84 13.49 10.57
C GLN A 302 9.63 14.75 9.75
#